data_487e8b625f45b6454477115f79c20b2a
#
_entry.id   487e8b625f45b6454477115f79c20b2a
#
_cell.length_a   1.000
_cell.length_b   1.000
_cell.length_c   1.000
_cell.angle_alpha   90.00
_cell.angle_beta   90.00
_cell.angle_gamma   90.00
#
_symmetry.space_group_name_H-M   'P 1'
#
loop_
_entity.id
_entity.type
_entity.pdbx_description
1 polymer ?
#
loop_
_entity_poly.entity_id
_entity_poly.type
_entity_poly.pdbx_seq_one_letter_code
_entity_poly.pdbx_strand_id
1 'polypeptide(L)'
;MTEGEKRSLLLVHGRDFKPAAEVYLDIAVEAIRAGLERDYPDCVACFDNMAKELAWYGDLNAAVLEKAGGSYDEPLDVGDRRNAMQALKELTPRKKFGVRLYDRLPGKSALPEFFMDIGAPVLGAVGFRMPVLGKIAKDFAAYLDEPGFAGDARARLRDRLCAMLDRGDRVMLISHGTGSVIAYDVLWELSNDTDTYPEYGNSKIDHWLTLGSPLGDRAVQKRLLGARERGDSRFPCNVISWHNLAAEDDYACHDTTLADDFRQMLVQKQVSAVQDYKIFNLAVRYGKSNPHSSVGYYIHPRLSKIFADWIN
;
A
#
# COMPACT_ATOMS: atom_id res chain seq x y z
N MET A 1 16.48 -30.90 11.42
CA MET A 1 16.14 -29.73 10.58
C MET A 1 14.75 -29.32 11.04
N THR A 2 14.65 -28.26 11.82
CA THR A 2 13.36 -27.64 12.15
C THR A 2 12.71 -27.23 10.83
N GLU A 3 11.45 -27.66 10.59
CA GLU A 3 10.65 -27.13 9.48
C GLU A 3 10.74 -25.61 9.55
N GLY A 4 11.37 -24.99 8.56
CA GLY A 4 11.56 -23.53 8.56
C GLY A 4 10.19 -22.86 8.55
N GLU A 5 10.00 -21.91 9.44
CA GLU A 5 8.78 -21.10 9.51
C GLU A 5 8.40 -20.61 8.11
N LYS A 6 7.20 -20.96 7.68
CA LYS A 6 6.71 -20.62 6.34
C LYS A 6 6.50 -19.12 6.25
N ARG A 7 7.06 -18.49 5.22
CA ARG A 7 6.84 -17.07 4.94
C ARG A 7 5.72 -16.89 3.92
N SER A 8 4.88 -15.90 4.13
CA SER A 8 3.76 -15.57 3.25
C SER A 8 3.68 -14.08 2.99
N LEU A 9 3.38 -13.71 1.74
CA LEU A 9 3.17 -12.34 1.31
C LEU A 9 1.69 -12.09 1.13
N LEU A 10 1.17 -11.05 1.78
CA LEU A 10 -0.20 -10.59 1.60
C LEU A 10 -0.19 -9.17 1.02
N LEU A 11 -0.87 -8.99 -0.11
CA LEU A 11 -1.01 -7.70 -0.78
C LEU A 11 -2.42 -7.14 -0.59
N VAL A 12 -2.53 -5.83 -0.45
CA VAL A 12 -3.81 -5.11 -0.54
C VAL A 12 -3.64 -3.86 -1.40
N HIS A 13 -4.49 -3.74 -2.43
CA HIS A 13 -4.38 -2.66 -3.41
C HIS A 13 -5.02 -1.36 -2.94
N GLY A 14 -4.82 -0.28 -3.68
CA GLY A 14 -5.41 1.04 -3.43
C GLY A 14 -6.75 1.25 -4.15
N ARG A 15 -7.15 2.52 -4.22
CA ARG A 15 -8.34 3.03 -4.89
C ARG A 15 -8.34 2.84 -6.41
N ASP A 16 -9.41 3.29 -7.06
CA ASP A 16 -9.67 3.27 -8.50
C ASP A 16 -10.01 1.87 -9.03
N PHE A 17 -10.44 1.80 -10.27
CA PHE A 17 -10.65 0.52 -10.97
C PHE A 17 -9.39 -0.34 -10.93
N LYS A 18 -9.60 -1.64 -10.84
CA LYS A 18 -8.53 -2.63 -10.85
C LYS A 18 -8.85 -3.74 -11.84
N PRO A 19 -7.84 -4.30 -12.49
CA PRO A 19 -8.03 -5.52 -13.27
C PRO A 19 -8.45 -6.68 -12.36
N ALA A 20 -8.86 -7.78 -12.98
CA ALA A 20 -9.18 -9.01 -12.27
C ALA A 20 -8.08 -9.37 -11.24
N ALA A 21 -8.50 -10.01 -10.15
CA ALA A 21 -7.62 -10.27 -9.00
C ALA A 21 -6.32 -10.98 -9.38
N GLU A 22 -6.43 -12.00 -10.21
CA GLU A 22 -5.30 -12.81 -10.67
C GLU A 22 -4.34 -11.97 -11.52
N VAL A 23 -4.87 -11.15 -12.42
CA VAL A 23 -4.07 -10.28 -13.29
C VAL A 23 -3.33 -9.21 -12.48
N TYR A 24 -4.01 -8.62 -11.47
CA TYR A 24 -3.36 -7.65 -10.60
C TYR A 24 -2.25 -8.30 -9.76
N LEU A 25 -2.52 -9.48 -9.20
CA LEU A 25 -1.54 -10.24 -8.40
C LEU A 25 -0.31 -10.60 -9.25
N ASP A 26 -0.51 -11.10 -10.47
CA ASP A 26 0.58 -11.43 -11.38
C ASP A 26 1.48 -10.23 -11.66
N ILE A 27 0.90 -9.07 -12.00
CA ILE A 27 1.67 -7.84 -12.24
C ILE A 27 2.45 -7.42 -10.98
N ALA A 28 1.83 -7.48 -9.80
CA ALA A 28 2.48 -7.11 -8.56
C ALA A 28 3.65 -8.05 -8.22
N VAL A 29 3.43 -9.36 -8.33
CA VAL A 29 4.44 -10.39 -8.08
C VAL A 29 5.58 -10.28 -9.08
N GLU A 30 5.29 -10.08 -10.36
CA GLU A 30 6.30 -9.90 -11.40
C GLU A 30 7.16 -8.64 -11.15
N ALA A 31 6.55 -7.54 -10.71
CA ALA A 31 7.27 -6.30 -10.41
C ALA A 31 8.19 -6.47 -9.19
N ILE A 32 7.71 -7.10 -8.11
CA ILE A 32 8.54 -7.40 -6.92
C ILE A 32 9.69 -8.33 -7.29
N ARG A 33 9.38 -9.41 -8.02
CA ARG A 33 10.37 -10.38 -8.49
C ARG A 33 11.48 -9.73 -9.32
N ALA A 34 11.10 -8.86 -10.27
CA ALA A 34 12.05 -8.14 -11.11
C ALA A 34 12.96 -7.21 -10.29
N GLY A 35 12.44 -6.57 -9.25
CA GLY A 35 13.22 -5.79 -8.30
C GLY A 35 14.23 -6.64 -7.54
N LEU A 36 13.82 -7.81 -7.04
CA LEU A 36 14.68 -8.75 -6.35
C LEU A 36 15.75 -9.32 -7.28
N GLU A 37 15.37 -9.73 -8.48
CA GLU A 37 16.30 -10.29 -9.49
C GLU A 37 17.41 -9.30 -9.85
N ARG A 38 17.09 -8.01 -9.94
CA ARG A 38 18.05 -6.94 -10.19
C ARG A 38 18.97 -6.68 -8.99
N ASP A 39 18.43 -6.64 -7.77
CA ASP A 39 19.13 -6.10 -6.60
C ASP A 39 19.65 -7.18 -5.64
N TYR A 40 18.95 -8.32 -5.54
CA TYR A 40 19.19 -9.41 -4.60
C TYR A 40 18.82 -10.76 -5.22
N PRO A 41 19.54 -11.22 -6.27
CA PRO A 41 19.19 -12.42 -7.04
C PRO A 41 19.12 -13.68 -6.18
N ASP A 42 19.92 -13.77 -5.12
CA ASP A 42 19.93 -14.92 -4.22
C ASP A 42 18.61 -15.09 -3.43
N CYS A 43 17.80 -14.03 -3.32
CA CYS A 43 16.51 -14.07 -2.66
C CYS A 43 15.37 -14.56 -3.55
N VAL A 44 15.57 -14.63 -4.87
CA VAL A 44 14.51 -14.94 -5.85
C VAL A 44 13.91 -16.32 -5.64
N ALA A 45 14.75 -17.33 -5.41
CA ALA A 45 14.27 -18.71 -5.19
C ALA A 45 13.36 -18.81 -3.93
N CYS A 46 13.71 -18.12 -2.86
CA CYS A 46 12.88 -18.07 -1.65
C CYS A 46 11.56 -17.33 -1.93
N PHE A 47 11.64 -16.19 -2.62
CA PHE A 47 10.45 -15.43 -3.03
C PHE A 47 9.53 -16.27 -3.92
N ASP A 48 10.06 -16.99 -4.93
CA ASP A 48 9.26 -17.80 -5.86
C ASP A 48 8.48 -18.91 -5.12
N ASN A 49 9.08 -19.51 -4.10
CA ASN A 49 8.48 -20.58 -3.27
C ASN A 49 7.53 -20.07 -2.18
N MET A 50 7.49 -18.78 -1.92
CA MET A 50 6.65 -18.17 -0.89
C MET A 50 5.18 -18.14 -1.34
N ALA A 51 4.23 -18.35 -0.42
CA ALA A 51 2.82 -18.11 -0.68
C ALA A 51 2.57 -16.62 -0.89
N LYS A 52 1.75 -16.28 -1.90
CA LYS A 52 1.41 -14.91 -2.26
C LYS A 52 -0.10 -14.80 -2.44
N GLU A 53 -0.72 -13.92 -1.67
CA GLU A 53 -2.17 -13.69 -1.71
C GLU A 53 -2.47 -12.21 -1.88
N LEU A 54 -3.65 -11.91 -2.42
CA LEU A 54 -4.16 -10.56 -2.63
C LEU A 54 -5.51 -10.39 -1.94
N ALA A 55 -5.62 -9.47 -1.02
CA ALA A 55 -6.90 -8.97 -0.55
C ALA A 55 -7.49 -8.04 -1.62
N TRP A 56 -8.28 -8.61 -2.53
CA TRP A 56 -8.86 -7.89 -3.66
C TRP A 56 -10.27 -7.42 -3.33
N TYR A 57 -10.50 -6.13 -3.46
CA TYR A 57 -11.81 -5.47 -3.29
C TYR A 57 -12.12 -4.53 -4.47
N GLY A 58 -11.56 -4.85 -5.66
CA GLY A 58 -11.73 -4.04 -6.87
C GLY A 58 -13.18 -4.01 -7.38
N ASP A 59 -13.98 -5.05 -7.09
CA ASP A 59 -15.42 -5.09 -7.35
C ASP A 59 -16.19 -4.02 -6.56
N LEU A 60 -15.82 -3.79 -5.30
CA LEU A 60 -16.44 -2.75 -4.47
C LEU A 60 -16.10 -1.37 -5.01
N ASN A 61 -14.82 -1.14 -5.37
CA ASN A 61 -14.40 0.11 -6.01
C ASN A 61 -15.16 0.35 -7.33
N ALA A 62 -15.23 -0.69 -8.19
CA ALA A 62 -15.90 -0.61 -9.48
C ALA A 62 -17.38 -0.22 -9.30
N ALA A 63 -18.10 -0.85 -8.37
CA ALA A 63 -19.51 -0.54 -8.12
C ALA A 63 -19.75 0.92 -7.74
N VAL A 64 -18.88 1.51 -6.91
CA VAL A 64 -18.96 2.93 -6.53
C VAL A 64 -18.64 3.83 -7.71
N LEU A 65 -17.58 3.52 -8.46
CA LEU A 65 -17.10 4.35 -9.55
C LEU A 65 -18.06 4.32 -10.75
N GLU A 66 -18.60 3.16 -11.10
CA GLU A 66 -19.62 2.99 -12.16
C GLU A 66 -20.90 3.75 -11.83
N LYS A 67 -21.40 3.61 -10.59
CA LYS A 67 -22.54 4.41 -10.10
C LYS A 67 -22.30 5.90 -10.20
N ALA A 68 -21.04 6.31 -10.17
CA ALA A 68 -20.62 7.69 -10.31
C ALA A 68 -20.36 8.10 -11.77
N GLY A 69 -20.64 7.23 -12.75
CA GLY A 69 -20.46 7.46 -14.18
C GLY A 69 -19.06 7.14 -14.70
N GLY A 70 -18.21 6.49 -13.91
CA GLY A 70 -16.89 6.01 -14.36
C GLY A 70 -17.02 4.82 -15.30
N SER A 71 -16.03 4.65 -16.17
CA SER A 71 -15.88 3.48 -17.03
C SER A 71 -14.47 2.94 -16.95
N TYR A 72 -14.29 1.65 -17.20
CA TYR A 72 -13.01 0.99 -17.11
C TYR A 72 -12.67 0.19 -18.37
N ASP A 73 -11.49 0.45 -18.92
CA ASP A 73 -10.88 -0.32 -20.00
C ASP A 73 -9.75 -1.17 -19.41
N GLU A 74 -10.08 -2.39 -19.00
CA GLU A 74 -9.12 -3.29 -18.37
C GLU A 74 -7.95 -3.65 -19.28
N PRO A 75 -8.13 -4.01 -20.57
CA PRO A 75 -7.02 -4.26 -21.47
C PRO A 75 -6.05 -3.10 -21.59
N LEU A 76 -6.55 -1.88 -21.67
CA LEU A 76 -5.73 -0.67 -21.73
C LEU A 76 -4.94 -0.48 -20.42
N ASP A 77 -5.59 -0.61 -19.27
CA ASP A 77 -4.93 -0.46 -17.96
C ASP A 77 -3.85 -1.52 -17.73
N VAL A 78 -4.14 -2.78 -18.05
CA VAL A 78 -3.20 -3.90 -17.94
C VAL A 78 -2.00 -3.70 -18.88
N GLY A 79 -2.25 -3.32 -20.13
CA GLY A 79 -1.21 -3.04 -21.11
C GLY A 79 -0.29 -1.91 -20.63
N ASP A 80 -0.86 -0.83 -20.12
CA ASP A 80 -0.11 0.31 -19.62
C ASP A 80 0.71 -0.02 -18.34
N ARG A 81 0.17 -0.84 -17.41
CA ARG A 81 0.92 -1.33 -16.24
C ARG A 81 2.12 -2.18 -16.65
N ARG A 82 1.94 -3.09 -17.61
CA ARG A 82 3.03 -3.93 -18.12
C ARG A 82 4.08 -3.13 -18.85
N ASN A 83 3.69 -2.12 -19.63
CA ASN A 83 4.63 -1.20 -20.29
C ASN A 83 5.46 -0.41 -19.27
N ALA A 84 4.81 0.11 -18.23
CA ALA A 84 5.51 0.80 -17.13
C ALA A 84 6.51 -0.14 -16.43
N MET A 85 6.11 -1.39 -16.15
CA MET A 85 6.98 -2.38 -15.55
C MET A 85 8.17 -2.72 -16.46
N GLN A 86 7.96 -2.93 -17.75
CA GLN A 86 9.02 -3.22 -18.70
C GLN A 86 10.04 -2.09 -18.75
N ALA A 87 9.60 -0.84 -18.83
CA ALA A 87 10.49 0.32 -18.81
C ALA A 87 11.32 0.39 -17.51
N LEU A 88 10.72 0.02 -16.36
CA LEU A 88 11.43 0.00 -15.08
C LEU A 88 12.41 -1.17 -14.95
N LYS A 89 12.14 -2.33 -15.57
CA LYS A 89 13.07 -3.47 -15.65
C LYS A 89 14.36 -3.11 -16.38
N GLU A 90 14.27 -2.26 -17.39
CA GLU A 90 15.43 -1.80 -18.17
C GLU A 90 16.33 -0.83 -17.37
N LEU A 91 15.87 -0.32 -16.24
CA LEU A 91 16.65 0.55 -15.36
C LEU A 91 17.64 -0.27 -14.51
N THR A 92 18.72 -0.67 -15.16
CA THR A 92 19.87 -1.28 -14.50
C THR A 92 20.99 -0.24 -14.40
N PRO A 93 21.69 -0.13 -13.33
CA PRO A 93 21.61 -0.60 -11.96
C PRO A 93 20.75 0.32 -11.07
N ARG A 94 20.48 -0.10 -9.81
CA ARG A 94 19.67 0.65 -8.81
C ARG A 94 20.08 2.12 -8.61
N LYS A 95 21.30 2.52 -8.93
CA LYS A 95 21.77 3.92 -8.89
C LYS A 95 20.96 4.87 -9.79
N LYS A 96 20.21 4.35 -10.74
CA LYS A 96 19.33 5.15 -11.61
C LYS A 96 17.99 5.54 -10.98
N PHE A 97 17.59 4.89 -9.88
CA PHE A 97 16.39 5.30 -9.11
C PHE A 97 16.68 6.55 -8.26
N GLY A 98 16.92 7.66 -8.91
CA GLY A 98 17.27 8.90 -8.25
C GLY A 98 16.75 10.13 -8.97
N VAL A 99 16.89 11.29 -8.32
CA VAL A 99 16.36 12.60 -8.75
C VAL A 99 16.66 12.94 -10.21
N ARG A 100 17.87 12.67 -10.71
CA ARG A 100 18.26 13.02 -12.08
C ARG A 100 17.43 12.34 -13.16
N LEU A 101 16.99 11.09 -12.93
CA LEU A 101 16.14 10.38 -13.87
C LEU A 101 14.68 10.76 -13.64
N TYR A 102 14.29 10.91 -12.38
CA TYR A 102 12.98 11.38 -12.01
C TYR A 102 12.64 12.75 -12.64
N ASP A 103 13.57 13.71 -12.63
CA ASP A 103 13.37 15.05 -13.22
C ASP A 103 13.24 15.04 -14.76
N ARG A 104 13.59 13.94 -15.41
CA ARG A 104 13.46 13.77 -16.87
C ARG A 104 12.20 13.04 -17.30
N LEU A 105 11.37 12.59 -16.36
CA LEU A 105 10.15 11.89 -16.70
C LEU A 105 9.16 12.80 -17.44
N PRO A 106 8.42 12.26 -18.42
CA PRO A 106 7.43 13.03 -19.17
C PRO A 106 6.30 13.49 -18.25
N GLY A 107 5.75 14.66 -18.54
CA GLY A 107 4.63 15.25 -17.78
C GLY A 107 5.00 15.85 -16.43
N LYS A 108 6.25 15.80 -15.99
CA LYS A 108 6.68 16.36 -14.71
C LYS A 108 6.66 17.90 -14.69
N SER A 109 6.90 18.53 -15.84
CA SER A 109 6.78 19.99 -16.00
C SER A 109 5.33 20.48 -16.10
N ALA A 110 4.37 19.57 -16.24
CA ALA A 110 2.94 19.85 -16.34
C ALA A 110 2.22 19.64 -15.00
N LEU A 111 2.81 20.15 -13.91
CA LEU A 111 2.17 20.18 -12.59
C LEU A 111 0.67 20.59 -12.63
N PRO A 112 0.23 21.54 -13.48
CA PRO A 112 -1.19 21.89 -13.59
C PRO A 112 -2.08 20.77 -14.20
N GLU A 113 -1.56 19.96 -15.15
CA GLU A 113 -2.38 18.96 -15.85
C GLU A 113 -2.61 17.68 -15.03
N PHE A 114 -1.63 17.28 -14.22
CA PHE A 114 -1.82 16.18 -13.28
C PHE A 114 -2.87 16.53 -12.21
N PHE A 115 -2.93 17.78 -11.80
CA PHE A 115 -3.99 18.30 -10.94
C PHE A 115 -5.37 18.28 -11.60
N MET A 116 -5.45 18.43 -12.92
CA MET A 116 -6.71 18.42 -13.65
C MET A 116 -7.29 17.01 -13.76
N ASP A 117 -6.47 15.98 -13.93
CA ASP A 117 -6.91 14.58 -13.95
C ASP A 117 -7.34 14.07 -12.56
N ILE A 118 -6.85 14.70 -11.47
CA ILE A 118 -7.24 14.41 -10.08
C ILE A 118 -8.16 15.51 -9.50
N GLY A 119 -8.32 16.64 -10.21
CA GLY A 119 -9.30 17.69 -9.87
C GLY A 119 -8.92 18.61 -8.73
N ALA A 120 -7.62 18.87 -8.41
CA ALA A 120 -7.30 19.76 -7.32
C ALA A 120 -6.00 20.58 -7.40
N PRO A 121 -6.07 21.85 -7.82
CA PRO A 121 -4.96 22.80 -7.63
C PRO A 121 -4.80 23.33 -6.20
N VAL A 122 -5.58 22.87 -5.22
CA VAL A 122 -5.69 23.50 -3.89
C VAL A 122 -5.17 22.62 -2.74
N LEU A 123 -4.69 21.41 -3.02
CA LEU A 123 -4.44 20.41 -1.97
C LEU A 123 -3.12 20.60 -1.21
N GLY A 124 -2.13 21.26 -1.80
CA GLY A 124 -0.83 21.50 -1.14
C GLY A 124 -0.84 22.55 -0.02
N ALA A 125 -1.88 23.42 0.06
CA ALA A 125 -1.90 24.54 1.00
C ALA A 125 -2.96 24.42 2.11
N VAL A 126 -3.91 23.47 2.04
CA VAL A 126 -5.12 23.50 2.89
C VAL A 126 -5.46 22.14 3.54
N GLY A 127 -4.58 21.16 3.52
CA GLY A 127 -4.89 19.81 4.04
C GLY A 127 -6.09 19.17 3.31
N PHE A 128 -6.12 17.87 3.21
CA PHE A 128 -7.23 17.11 2.61
C PHE A 128 -8.55 17.48 3.32
N ARG A 129 -9.37 18.34 2.73
CA ARG A 129 -10.71 18.58 3.23
C ARG A 129 -11.63 17.49 2.69
N MET A 130 -12.27 16.73 3.56
CA MET A 130 -13.20 15.63 3.24
C MET A 130 -14.16 15.90 2.06
N PRO A 131 -14.73 17.12 1.88
CA PRO A 131 -15.60 17.41 0.73
C PRO A 131 -14.90 17.35 -0.61
N VAL A 132 -13.58 17.59 -0.66
CA VAL A 132 -12.78 17.51 -1.88
C VAL A 132 -12.44 16.06 -2.18
N LEU A 133 -12.12 15.27 -1.16
CA LEU A 133 -11.88 13.83 -1.29
C LEU A 133 -13.09 13.10 -1.89
N GLY A 134 -14.29 13.37 -1.41
CA GLY A 134 -15.52 12.78 -1.94
C GLY A 134 -15.84 13.12 -3.40
N LYS A 135 -15.22 14.19 -3.94
CA LYS A 135 -15.34 14.54 -5.36
C LYS A 135 -14.30 13.86 -6.25
N ILE A 136 -13.13 13.57 -5.70
CA ILE A 136 -11.94 13.13 -6.45
C ILE A 136 -11.70 11.62 -6.30
N ALA A 137 -11.96 11.06 -5.11
CA ALA A 137 -11.73 9.66 -4.78
C ALA A 137 -12.99 9.10 -4.11
N LYS A 138 -14.01 8.82 -4.94
CA LYS A 138 -15.34 8.39 -4.47
C LYS A 138 -15.32 7.06 -3.74
N ASP A 139 -14.50 6.14 -4.19
CA ASP A 139 -14.27 4.84 -3.56
C ASP A 139 -13.57 4.98 -2.20
N PHE A 140 -12.61 5.91 -2.07
CA PHE A 140 -12.00 6.20 -0.78
C PHE A 140 -12.99 6.90 0.18
N ALA A 141 -13.80 7.83 -0.35
CA ALA A 141 -14.86 8.44 0.44
C ALA A 141 -15.90 7.40 0.89
N ALA A 142 -16.27 6.45 0.02
CA ALA A 142 -17.15 5.34 0.38
C ALA A 142 -16.56 4.50 1.53
N TYR A 143 -15.26 4.19 1.49
CA TYR A 143 -14.61 3.50 2.61
C TYR A 143 -14.73 4.27 3.92
N LEU A 144 -14.57 5.59 3.89
CA LEU A 144 -14.60 6.41 5.09
C LEU A 144 -16.01 6.68 5.60
N ASP A 145 -17.04 6.71 4.73
CA ASP A 145 -18.37 7.20 5.04
C ASP A 145 -19.47 6.12 4.98
N GLU A 146 -19.24 4.99 4.29
CA GLU A 146 -20.21 3.92 4.12
C GLU A 146 -19.79 2.66 4.90
N PRO A 147 -20.39 2.38 6.08
CA PRO A 147 -19.98 1.25 6.93
C PRO A 147 -20.05 -0.12 6.22
N GLY A 148 -21.00 -0.32 5.31
CA GLY A 148 -21.12 -1.55 4.53
C GLY A 148 -19.89 -1.77 3.63
N PHE A 149 -19.53 -0.75 2.83
CA PHE A 149 -18.33 -0.80 1.99
C PHE A 149 -17.06 -1.05 2.83
N ALA A 150 -16.92 -0.30 3.93
CA ALA A 150 -15.76 -0.43 4.81
C ALA A 150 -15.69 -1.83 5.44
N GLY A 151 -16.82 -2.37 5.91
CA GLY A 151 -16.92 -3.72 6.47
C GLY A 151 -16.50 -4.79 5.48
N ASP A 152 -17.05 -4.73 4.25
CA ASP A 152 -16.74 -5.70 3.19
C ASP A 152 -15.27 -5.63 2.76
N ALA A 153 -14.71 -4.42 2.59
CA ALA A 153 -13.31 -4.24 2.23
C ALA A 153 -12.36 -4.77 3.31
N ARG A 154 -12.66 -4.51 4.60
CA ARG A 154 -11.89 -5.08 5.72
C ARG A 154 -12.00 -6.60 5.77
N ALA A 155 -13.19 -7.18 5.55
CA ALA A 155 -13.37 -8.62 5.55
C ALA A 155 -12.47 -9.32 4.52
N ARG A 156 -12.34 -8.76 3.29
CA ARG A 156 -11.45 -9.31 2.24
C ARG A 156 -9.98 -9.45 2.70
N LEU A 157 -9.50 -8.50 3.48
CA LEU A 157 -8.13 -8.53 4.02
C LEU A 157 -8.05 -9.41 5.28
N ARG A 158 -8.96 -9.20 6.21
CA ARG A 158 -8.98 -9.91 7.50
C ARG A 158 -9.01 -11.42 7.33
N ASP A 159 -9.92 -11.93 6.50
CA ASP A 159 -10.09 -13.37 6.32
C ASP A 159 -8.82 -14.05 5.81
N ARG A 160 -8.09 -13.38 4.89
CA ARG A 160 -6.80 -13.89 4.40
C ARG A 160 -5.70 -13.81 5.45
N LEU A 161 -5.62 -12.67 6.17
CA LEU A 161 -4.62 -12.47 7.20
C LEU A 161 -4.80 -13.47 8.34
N CYS A 162 -6.03 -13.67 8.82
CA CYS A 162 -6.36 -14.68 9.84
C CYS A 162 -5.95 -16.09 9.37
N ALA A 163 -6.31 -16.46 8.13
CA ALA A 163 -5.92 -17.77 7.59
C ALA A 163 -4.39 -17.98 7.53
N MET A 164 -3.60 -16.93 7.28
CA MET A 164 -2.14 -17.01 7.34
C MET A 164 -1.64 -17.15 8.78
N LEU A 165 -2.19 -16.38 9.71
CA LEU A 165 -1.83 -16.44 11.13
C LEU A 165 -2.19 -17.80 11.74
N ASP A 166 -3.34 -18.37 11.39
CA ASP A 166 -3.79 -19.71 11.83
C ASP A 166 -2.85 -20.83 11.35
N ARG A 167 -2.21 -20.64 10.18
CA ARG A 167 -1.18 -21.58 9.69
C ARG A 167 0.18 -21.39 10.37
N GLY A 168 0.34 -20.35 11.19
CA GLY A 168 1.62 -19.98 11.81
C GLY A 168 2.62 -19.38 10.79
N ASP A 169 2.12 -18.82 9.70
CA ASP A 169 2.98 -18.19 8.69
C ASP A 169 3.64 -16.92 9.25
N ARG A 170 4.91 -16.70 8.90
CA ARG A 170 5.55 -15.38 9.03
C ARG A 170 5.06 -14.49 7.90
N VAL A 171 4.37 -13.41 8.23
CA VAL A 171 3.65 -12.60 7.24
C VAL A 171 4.36 -11.27 6.99
N MET A 172 4.54 -10.95 5.70
CA MET A 172 4.75 -9.58 5.22
C MET A 172 3.47 -9.08 4.57
N LEU A 173 2.90 -8.01 5.11
CA LEU A 173 1.74 -7.31 4.55
C LEU A 173 2.21 -6.09 3.76
N ILE A 174 1.85 -6.01 2.48
CA ILE A 174 2.11 -4.82 1.64
C ILE A 174 0.78 -4.17 1.27
N SER A 175 0.62 -2.93 1.64
CA SER A 175 -0.58 -2.14 1.39
C SER A 175 -0.25 -0.89 0.56
N HIS A 176 -1.09 -0.59 -0.44
CA HIS A 176 -0.92 0.55 -1.32
C HIS A 176 -2.08 1.53 -1.21
N GLY A 177 -1.78 2.83 -1.10
CA GLY A 177 -2.78 3.90 -1.07
C GLY A 177 -3.87 3.68 -0.01
N THR A 178 -5.14 3.67 -0.42
CA THR A 178 -6.31 3.37 0.43
C THR A 178 -6.21 2.01 1.13
N GLY A 179 -5.57 1.02 0.49
CA GLY A 179 -5.31 -0.28 1.11
C GLY A 179 -4.53 -0.18 2.42
N SER A 180 -3.77 0.89 2.63
CA SER A 180 -3.07 1.12 3.91
C SER A 180 -4.02 1.52 5.03
N VAL A 181 -5.10 2.23 4.71
CA VAL A 181 -6.16 2.57 5.70
C VAL A 181 -6.94 1.31 6.07
N ILE A 182 -7.30 0.49 5.07
CA ILE A 182 -7.96 -0.80 5.30
C ILE A 182 -7.07 -1.71 6.16
N ALA A 183 -5.77 -1.77 5.85
CA ALA A 183 -4.81 -2.57 6.60
C ALA A 183 -4.67 -2.09 8.05
N TYR A 184 -4.61 -0.77 8.28
CA TYR A 184 -4.59 -0.21 9.63
C TYR A 184 -5.82 -0.64 10.42
N ASP A 185 -7.01 -0.48 9.84
CA ASP A 185 -8.27 -0.79 10.52
C ASP A 185 -8.40 -2.30 10.82
N VAL A 186 -7.98 -3.17 9.90
CA VAL A 186 -7.97 -4.63 10.14
C VAL A 186 -6.97 -5.01 11.24
N LEU A 187 -5.77 -4.44 11.21
CA LEU A 187 -4.77 -4.67 12.25
C LEU A 187 -5.27 -4.16 13.60
N TRP A 188 -6.00 -3.04 13.62
CA TRP A 188 -6.62 -2.54 14.85
C TRP A 188 -7.73 -3.45 15.36
N GLU A 189 -8.63 -3.93 14.49
CA GLU A 189 -9.68 -4.90 14.85
C GLU A 189 -9.05 -6.15 15.51
N LEU A 190 -8.06 -6.76 14.86
CA LEU A 190 -7.40 -7.97 15.36
C LEU A 190 -6.61 -7.76 16.66
N SER A 191 -6.15 -6.52 16.92
CA SER A 191 -5.43 -6.19 18.15
C SER A 191 -6.34 -5.88 19.33
N ASN A 192 -7.47 -5.20 19.09
CA ASN A 192 -8.20 -4.49 20.14
C ASN A 192 -9.65 -4.95 20.29
N ASP A 193 -10.27 -5.54 19.25
CA ASP A 193 -11.62 -6.13 19.37
C ASP A 193 -11.51 -7.59 19.85
N THR A 194 -11.11 -7.74 21.12
CA THR A 194 -10.90 -9.05 21.75
C THR A 194 -12.19 -9.81 22.01
N ASP A 195 -13.33 -9.17 21.93
CA ASP A 195 -14.64 -9.83 22.03
C ASP A 195 -14.97 -10.60 20.73
N THR A 196 -14.60 -10.01 19.59
CA THR A 196 -14.84 -10.62 18.27
C THR A 196 -13.66 -11.50 17.83
N TYR A 197 -12.41 -11.11 18.14
CA TYR A 197 -11.16 -11.74 17.68
C TYR A 197 -10.21 -12.09 18.82
N PRO A 198 -10.63 -12.86 19.86
CA PRO A 198 -9.83 -13.11 21.04
C PRO A 198 -8.49 -13.84 20.74
N GLU A 199 -8.44 -14.65 19.67
CA GLU A 199 -7.29 -15.46 19.31
C GLU A 199 -6.15 -14.65 18.67
N TYR A 200 -6.44 -13.45 18.11
CA TYR A 200 -5.45 -12.69 17.34
C TYR A 200 -4.80 -11.55 18.13
N GLY A 201 -5.28 -11.22 19.33
CA GLY A 201 -4.77 -10.09 20.11
C GLY A 201 -3.26 -10.12 20.38
N ASN A 202 -2.65 -11.32 20.42
CA ASN A 202 -1.20 -11.51 20.59
C ASN A 202 -0.46 -11.95 19.31
N SER A 203 -1.18 -12.18 18.22
CA SER A 203 -0.59 -12.59 16.94
C SER A 203 0.12 -11.39 16.30
N LYS A 204 1.29 -11.62 15.70
CA LYS A 204 2.07 -10.55 15.06
C LYS A 204 2.48 -10.92 13.65
N ILE A 205 2.38 -9.95 12.76
CA ILE A 205 3.01 -10.01 11.43
C ILE A 205 4.42 -9.45 11.54
N ASP A 206 5.35 -9.96 10.72
CA ASP A 206 6.75 -9.54 10.75
C ASP A 206 6.91 -8.10 10.26
N HIS A 207 6.37 -7.84 9.06
CA HIS A 207 6.50 -6.54 8.41
C HIS A 207 5.18 -6.06 7.85
N TRP A 208 4.88 -4.80 8.09
CA TRP A 208 3.87 -4.06 7.36
C TRP A 208 4.54 -2.98 6.50
N LEU A 209 4.34 -3.04 5.19
CA LEU A 209 4.81 -2.03 4.25
C LEU A 209 3.63 -1.19 3.77
N THR A 210 3.70 0.11 3.96
CA THR A 210 2.76 1.07 3.40
C THR A 210 3.41 1.79 2.22
N LEU A 211 2.74 1.80 1.07
CA LEU A 211 3.22 2.37 -0.19
C LEU A 211 2.27 3.48 -0.62
N GLY A 212 2.77 4.72 -0.75
CA GLY A 212 1.93 5.85 -1.13
C GLY A 212 0.71 6.03 -0.22
N SER A 213 0.91 5.96 1.09
CA SER A 213 -0.14 5.85 2.11
C SER A 213 -0.70 7.22 2.52
N PRO A 214 -2.04 7.38 2.64
CA PRO A 214 -2.65 8.59 3.17
C PRO A 214 -2.69 8.63 4.71
N LEU A 215 -2.06 7.69 5.42
CA LEU A 215 -2.11 7.61 6.89
C LEU A 215 -1.46 8.80 7.61
N GLY A 216 -0.61 9.59 6.95
CA GLY A 216 -0.08 10.86 7.47
C GLY A 216 -1.10 12.00 7.44
N ASP A 217 -2.23 11.86 6.73
CA ASP A 217 -3.26 12.90 6.70
C ASP A 217 -4.08 12.92 8.00
N ARG A 218 -4.11 14.06 8.68
CA ARG A 218 -4.85 14.23 9.94
C ARG A 218 -6.36 14.01 9.80
N ALA A 219 -6.94 14.26 8.63
CA ALA A 219 -8.36 14.01 8.40
C ALA A 219 -8.61 12.49 8.29
N VAL A 220 -7.70 11.75 7.69
CA VAL A 220 -7.71 10.28 7.65
C VAL A 220 -7.50 9.71 9.05
N GLN A 221 -6.47 10.15 9.78
CA GLN A 221 -6.15 9.69 11.13
C GLN A 221 -7.34 9.80 12.10
N LYS A 222 -8.15 10.84 11.98
CA LYS A 222 -9.37 11.04 12.81
C LYS A 222 -10.50 10.05 12.50
N ARG A 223 -10.42 9.33 11.39
CA ARG A 223 -11.40 8.38 10.88
C ARG A 223 -10.98 6.92 11.04
N LEU A 224 -9.72 6.69 11.40
CA LEU A 224 -9.19 5.35 11.69
C LEU A 224 -9.92 4.72 12.88
N LEU A 225 -10.03 3.41 12.88
CA LEU A 225 -10.46 2.68 14.06
C LEU A 225 -9.47 2.96 15.21
N GLY A 226 -9.99 3.06 16.43
CA GLY A 226 -9.20 3.43 17.60
C GLY A 226 -8.82 4.92 17.70
N ALA A 227 -9.15 5.78 16.72
CA ALA A 227 -8.80 7.21 16.77
C ALA A 227 -9.36 7.96 17.99
N ARG A 228 -10.45 7.47 18.58
CA ARG A 228 -11.09 8.03 19.78
C ARG A 228 -10.69 7.32 21.08
N GLU A 229 -9.98 6.20 20.95
CA GLU A 229 -9.52 5.41 22.09
C GLU A 229 -8.29 6.08 22.74
N ARG A 230 -8.00 5.66 23.97
CA ARG A 230 -6.86 6.18 24.76
C ARG A 230 -5.93 5.03 25.15
N GLY A 231 -4.68 5.40 25.44
CA GLY A 231 -3.68 4.42 25.90
C GLY A 231 -3.38 3.37 24.83
N ASP A 232 -3.25 2.13 25.26
CA ASP A 232 -2.79 1.02 24.42
C ASP A 232 -3.83 0.62 23.36
N SER A 233 -5.11 0.84 23.59
CA SER A 233 -6.18 0.52 22.64
C SER A 233 -6.27 1.48 21.45
N ARG A 234 -5.50 2.56 21.45
CA ARG A 234 -5.56 3.55 20.37
C ARG A 234 -4.98 3.04 19.05
N PHE A 235 -4.00 2.18 19.10
CA PHE A 235 -3.22 1.75 17.94
C PHE A 235 -3.24 0.22 17.78
N PRO A 236 -2.99 -0.30 16.57
CA PRO A 236 -2.74 -1.72 16.38
C PRO A 236 -1.43 -2.13 17.08
N CYS A 237 -1.38 -3.33 17.64
CA CYS A 237 -0.17 -3.85 18.29
C CYS A 237 0.36 -5.15 17.67
N ASN A 238 -0.25 -5.63 16.60
CA ASN A 238 0.07 -6.91 15.96
C ASN A 238 1.04 -6.79 14.77
N VAL A 239 1.91 -5.78 14.79
CA VAL A 239 2.97 -5.55 13.81
C VAL A 239 4.32 -5.49 14.52
N ILE A 240 5.33 -6.23 14.02
CA ILE A 240 6.69 -6.12 14.54
C ILE A 240 7.39 -4.88 13.98
N SER A 241 7.44 -4.73 12.65
CA SER A 241 8.09 -3.60 11.99
C SER A 241 7.21 -2.99 10.91
N TRP A 242 7.06 -1.67 10.94
CA TRP A 242 6.33 -0.91 9.95
C TRP A 242 7.28 -0.10 9.08
N HIS A 243 7.20 -0.27 7.76
CA HIS A 243 8.01 0.43 6.76
C HIS A 243 7.10 1.26 5.87
N ASN A 244 7.28 2.56 5.85
CA ASN A 244 6.53 3.48 5.01
C ASN A 244 7.37 3.95 3.84
N LEU A 245 6.93 3.68 2.62
CA LEU A 245 7.56 4.16 1.40
C LEU A 245 6.68 5.26 0.79
N ALA A 246 7.17 6.49 0.78
CA ALA A 246 6.50 7.65 0.22
C ALA A 246 7.31 8.17 -0.97
N ALA A 247 6.68 8.22 -2.15
CA ALA A 247 7.33 8.75 -3.34
C ALA A 247 7.22 10.26 -3.40
N GLU A 248 8.27 10.91 -3.91
CA GLU A 248 8.26 12.34 -4.22
C GLU A 248 7.13 12.66 -5.18
N ASP A 249 6.42 13.76 -4.94
CA ASP A 249 5.24 14.20 -5.71
C ASP A 249 4.04 13.22 -5.70
N ASP A 250 4.02 12.21 -4.83
CA ASP A 250 2.85 11.36 -4.63
C ASP A 250 1.86 12.04 -3.68
N TYR A 251 0.77 12.56 -4.24
CA TYR A 251 -0.24 13.33 -3.50
C TYR A 251 -1.04 12.51 -2.50
N ALA A 252 -1.09 11.18 -2.65
CA ALA A 252 -1.74 10.33 -1.66
C ALA A 252 -0.97 10.28 -0.35
N CYS A 253 0.33 10.56 -0.39
CA CYS A 253 1.22 10.59 0.77
C CYS A 253 1.96 11.93 0.87
N HIS A 254 1.23 13.05 0.79
CA HIS A 254 1.83 14.39 0.92
C HIS A 254 2.57 14.59 2.26
N ASP A 255 2.13 13.97 3.33
CA ASP A 255 2.94 13.76 4.53
C ASP A 255 3.71 12.44 4.40
N THR A 256 5.02 12.58 4.22
CA THR A 256 5.91 11.45 3.93
C THR A 256 6.47 10.79 5.20
N THR A 257 6.11 11.33 6.39
CA THR A 257 6.64 10.90 7.68
C THR A 257 5.53 10.39 8.58
N LEU A 258 5.41 9.06 8.73
CA LEU A 258 4.47 8.40 9.64
C LEU A 258 5.08 8.12 11.02
N ALA A 259 6.42 8.05 11.12
CA ALA A 259 7.09 7.69 12.36
C ALA A 259 6.90 8.72 13.49
N ASP A 260 6.70 9.98 13.17
CA ASP A 260 6.39 11.03 14.16
C ASP A 260 4.92 11.01 14.56
N ASP A 261 3.99 10.82 13.62
CA ASP A 261 2.55 10.70 13.89
C ASP A 261 2.22 9.49 14.76
N PHE A 262 2.87 8.35 14.49
CA PHE A 262 2.67 7.09 15.20
C PHE A 262 3.76 6.78 16.25
N ARG A 263 4.53 7.81 16.65
CA ARG A 263 5.60 7.69 17.65
C ARG A 263 5.12 7.04 18.96
N GLN A 264 3.87 7.24 19.32
CA GLN A 264 3.31 6.70 20.55
C GLN A 264 3.31 5.15 20.54
N MET A 265 3.14 4.51 19.38
CA MET A 265 3.25 3.05 19.26
C MET A 265 4.64 2.52 19.67
N LEU A 266 5.70 3.28 19.33
CA LEU A 266 7.08 2.95 19.73
C LEU A 266 7.26 3.13 21.25
N VAL A 267 6.75 4.23 21.80
CA VAL A 267 6.84 4.52 23.25
C VAL A 267 6.11 3.45 24.07
N GLN A 268 4.96 3.00 23.59
CA GLN A 268 4.15 1.96 24.22
C GLN A 268 4.63 0.52 23.89
N LYS A 269 5.72 0.38 23.12
CA LYS A 269 6.28 -0.92 22.70
C LYS A 269 5.29 -1.81 21.92
N GLN A 270 4.33 -1.22 21.24
CA GLN A 270 3.36 -1.94 20.41
C GLN A 270 3.98 -2.41 19.10
N VAL A 271 4.97 -1.67 18.60
CA VAL A 271 5.79 -1.98 17.42
C VAL A 271 7.26 -1.79 17.76
N SER A 272 8.15 -2.56 17.13
CA SER A 272 9.59 -2.47 17.34
C SER A 272 10.21 -1.33 16.53
N ALA A 273 9.66 -1.02 15.36
CA ALA A 273 10.14 0.04 14.48
C ALA A 273 9.01 0.62 13.62
N VAL A 274 9.05 1.95 13.41
CA VAL A 274 8.33 2.65 12.32
C VAL A 274 9.40 3.41 11.55
N GLN A 275 9.55 3.13 10.24
CA GLN A 275 10.63 3.67 9.42
C GLN A 275 10.07 4.30 8.15
N ASP A 276 10.39 5.57 7.92
CA ASP A 276 10.01 6.30 6.72
C ASP A 276 11.11 6.30 5.67
N TYR A 277 10.71 6.08 4.42
CA TYR A 277 11.60 6.11 3.27
C TYR A 277 11.02 7.01 2.17
N LYS A 278 11.71 8.12 1.90
CA LYS A 278 11.46 8.92 0.70
C LYS A 278 12.09 8.25 -0.50
N ILE A 279 11.32 8.07 -1.56
CA ILE A 279 11.77 7.40 -2.79
C ILE A 279 11.40 8.22 -4.03
N PHE A 280 11.98 7.86 -5.18
CA PHE A 280 11.56 8.35 -6.49
C PHE A 280 10.85 7.22 -7.24
N ASN A 281 9.54 7.32 -7.37
CA ASN A 281 8.78 6.40 -8.20
C ASN A 281 8.92 6.82 -9.67
N LEU A 282 9.56 5.99 -10.48
CA LEU A 282 9.89 6.29 -11.86
C LEU A 282 8.88 5.74 -12.86
N ALA A 283 7.71 5.30 -12.40
CA ALA A 283 6.68 4.78 -13.27
C ALA A 283 6.06 5.88 -14.15
N VAL A 284 5.90 5.55 -15.41
CA VAL A 284 5.14 6.35 -16.39
C VAL A 284 3.89 5.57 -16.73
N ARG A 285 2.72 6.20 -16.55
CA ARG A 285 1.41 5.65 -16.86
C ARG A 285 0.70 6.58 -17.84
N TYR A 286 0.14 6.01 -18.89
CA TYR A 286 -0.54 6.78 -19.96
C TYR A 286 0.30 7.95 -20.48
N GLY A 287 1.62 7.72 -20.66
CA GLY A 287 2.57 8.70 -21.17
C GLY A 287 2.99 9.82 -20.21
N LYS A 288 2.55 9.76 -18.94
CA LYS A 288 2.89 10.78 -17.91
C LYS A 288 3.53 10.12 -16.68
N SER A 289 4.38 10.88 -15.98
CA SER A 289 4.91 10.47 -14.67
C SER A 289 3.75 10.20 -13.70
N ASN A 290 3.78 9.03 -13.06
CA ASN A 290 2.77 8.66 -12.06
C ASN A 290 3.45 8.18 -10.78
N PRO A 291 3.77 9.10 -9.84
CA PRO A 291 4.44 8.76 -8.59
C PRO A 291 3.60 7.88 -7.67
N HIS A 292 2.28 7.81 -7.87
CA HIS A 292 1.38 6.91 -7.13
C HIS A 292 1.25 5.51 -7.75
N SER A 293 1.97 5.20 -8.84
CA SER A 293 1.88 3.89 -9.48
C SER A 293 2.39 2.76 -8.57
N SER A 294 1.54 1.78 -8.26
CA SER A 294 1.92 0.61 -7.46
C SER A 294 3.07 -0.19 -8.08
N VAL A 295 3.13 -0.28 -9.42
CA VAL A 295 4.21 -0.98 -10.13
C VAL A 295 5.57 -0.35 -9.81
N GLY A 296 5.65 1.00 -9.80
CA GLY A 296 6.89 1.69 -9.48
C GLY A 296 7.33 1.51 -8.03
N TYR A 297 6.39 1.37 -7.09
CA TYR A 297 6.69 1.01 -5.71
C TYR A 297 7.18 -0.44 -5.60
N TYR A 298 6.50 -1.39 -6.25
CA TYR A 298 6.81 -2.83 -6.16
C TYR A 298 8.21 -3.16 -6.69
N ILE A 299 8.64 -2.53 -7.78
CA ILE A 299 9.96 -2.77 -8.39
C ILE A 299 11.08 -1.93 -7.76
N HIS A 300 10.77 -1.06 -6.79
CA HIS A 300 11.73 -0.12 -6.25
C HIS A 300 12.83 -0.80 -5.42
N PRO A 301 14.13 -0.40 -5.55
CA PRO A 301 15.25 -1.01 -4.81
C PRO A 301 15.08 -0.99 -3.29
N ARG A 302 14.34 -0.02 -2.73
CA ARG A 302 14.08 0.01 -1.29
C ARG A 302 13.20 -1.15 -0.86
N LEU A 303 12.16 -1.48 -1.65
CA LEU A 303 11.30 -2.62 -1.36
C LEU A 303 12.08 -3.92 -1.47
N SER A 304 12.90 -4.08 -2.53
CA SER A 304 13.79 -5.23 -2.71
C SER A 304 14.71 -5.43 -1.49
N LYS A 305 15.26 -4.32 -0.94
CA LYS A 305 16.10 -4.40 0.25
C LYS A 305 15.34 -4.91 1.49
N ILE A 306 14.12 -4.39 1.74
CA ILE A 306 13.31 -4.84 2.89
C ILE A 306 12.98 -6.33 2.77
N PHE A 307 12.65 -6.77 1.54
CA PHE A 307 12.45 -8.20 1.28
C PHE A 307 13.70 -9.03 1.56
N ALA A 308 14.86 -8.60 1.05
CA ALA A 308 16.10 -9.31 1.25
C ALA A 308 16.48 -9.40 2.74
N ASP A 309 16.26 -8.33 3.50
CA ASP A 309 16.49 -8.30 4.95
C ASP A 309 15.53 -9.26 5.70
N TRP A 310 14.31 -9.48 5.20
CA TRP A 310 13.33 -10.37 5.80
C TRP A 310 13.56 -11.85 5.44
N ILE A 311 14.06 -12.12 4.24
CA ILE A 311 14.31 -13.49 3.75
C ILE A 311 15.57 -14.08 4.39
N ASN A 312 16.60 -13.26 4.58
CA ASN A 312 17.90 -13.65 5.16
C ASN A 312 17.86 -13.64 6.70
#